data_5e5599d720cac486e6b24d1ac350c8bf
#
_entry.id   5e5599d720cac486e6b24d1ac350c8bf
#
_cell.length_a   1.000
_cell.length_b   1.000
_cell.length_c   1.000
_cell.angle_alpha   90.00
_cell.angle_beta   90.00
_cell.angle_gamma   90.00
#
_symmetry.space_group_name_H-M   'P 1'
#
loop_
_entity.id
_entity.type
_entity.pdbx_description
1 polymer ?
#
loop_
_entity_poly.entity_id
_entity_poly.type
_entity_poly.pdbx_seq_one_letter_code
_entity_poly.pdbx_strand_id
1 'polypeptide(L)' 'MATGTVKWFNPNKGYGFIAPDDGQKDVFVHISAVEKANINSLNEGQKLEFELAESNSKTSAVDLKITE' A
#
# COMPACT_ATOMS: atom_id res chain seq x y z
N MET A 1 -9.52 1.45 -9.43
CA MET A 1 -8.44 1.09 -8.49
C MET A 1 -7.11 1.60 -9.01
N ALA A 2 -6.27 2.02 -8.10
CA ALA A 2 -4.93 2.46 -8.48
C ALA A 2 -3.97 1.27 -8.47
N THR A 3 -2.89 1.39 -9.21
CA THR A 3 -1.83 0.38 -9.17
C THR A 3 -0.53 1.05 -8.77
N GLY A 4 0.36 0.28 -8.19
CA GLY A 4 1.64 0.81 -7.78
C GLY A 4 2.61 -0.27 -7.38
N THR A 5 3.79 0.17 -6.93
CA THR A 5 4.86 -0.73 -6.51
C THR A 5 5.23 -0.39 -5.06
N VAL A 6 5.39 -1.42 -4.24
CA VAL A 6 5.80 -1.21 -2.85
C VAL A 6 7.20 -0.61 -2.84
N LYS A 7 7.33 0.55 -2.22
CA LYS A 7 8.62 1.21 -2.08
C LYS A 7 9.39 0.58 -0.92
N TRP A 8 8.74 0.43 0.20
CA TRP A 8 9.26 -0.30 1.34
C TRP A 8 8.13 -0.55 2.32
N PHE A 9 8.28 -1.56 3.15
CA PHE A 9 7.29 -1.89 4.17
C PHE A 9 8.01 -2.45 5.39
N ASN A 10 7.65 -1.95 6.56
CA ASN A 10 8.25 -2.38 7.82
C ASN A 10 7.16 -2.98 8.71
N PRO A 11 7.06 -4.32 8.76
CA PRO A 11 6.02 -4.96 9.59
C PRO A 11 6.22 -4.72 11.08
N ASN A 12 7.45 -4.46 11.51
CA ASN A 12 7.70 -4.17 12.92
C ASN A 12 7.13 -2.81 13.32
N LYS A 13 7.18 -1.84 12.43
CA LYS A 13 6.58 -0.54 12.67
C LYS A 13 5.11 -0.51 12.28
N GLY A 14 4.68 -1.44 11.45
CA GLY A 14 3.30 -1.58 11.06
C GLY A 14 2.86 -0.68 9.92
N TYR A 15 3.77 -0.24 9.07
CA TYR A 15 3.42 0.60 7.93
C TYR A 15 4.49 0.59 6.86
N GLY A 16 4.12 1.15 5.70
CA GLY A 16 5.05 1.28 4.59
C GLY A 16 4.51 2.27 3.58
N PHE A 17 5.15 2.33 2.43
CA PHE A 17 4.76 3.24 1.36
C PHE A 17 4.73 2.53 0.02
N ILE A 18 3.77 2.94 -0.82
CA ILE A 18 3.61 2.43 -2.17
C ILE A 18 3.84 3.59 -3.13
N ALA A 19 4.62 3.35 -4.16
CA ALA A 19 4.83 4.34 -5.23
C ALA A 19 3.81 4.09 -6.32
N PRO A 20 2.81 4.98 -6.49
CA PRO A 20 1.80 4.80 -7.53
C PRO A 20 2.41 4.82 -8.93
N ASP A 21 1.86 4.00 -9.81
CA ASP A 21 2.36 3.92 -11.19
C ASP A 21 2.11 5.21 -11.98
N ASP A 22 1.14 6.01 -11.56
CA ASP A 22 0.81 7.25 -12.26
C ASP A 22 1.72 8.43 -11.90
N GLY A 23 2.76 8.19 -11.12
CA GLY A 23 3.74 9.21 -10.79
C GLY A 23 3.35 10.14 -9.66
N GLN A 24 2.26 9.85 -8.97
CA GLN A 24 1.85 10.65 -7.83
C GLN A 24 2.75 10.38 -6.62
N LYS A 25 2.53 11.14 -5.55
CA LYS A 25 3.31 10.99 -4.33
C LYS A 25 3.10 9.61 -3.71
N ASP A 26 4.08 9.15 -2.95
CA ASP A 26 3.99 7.88 -2.25
C ASP A 26 2.72 7.83 -1.39
N VAL A 27 2.09 6.65 -1.38
CA VAL A 27 0.86 6.43 -0.63
C VAL A 27 1.19 5.61 0.61
N PHE A 28 0.71 6.08 1.75
CA PHE A 28 0.89 5.38 3.02
C PHE A 28 0.05 4.10 3.04
N VAL A 29 0.61 3.02 3.56
CA VAL A 29 -0.14 1.78 3.77
C VAL A 29 0.12 1.29 5.19
N HIS A 30 -0.98 1.04 5.93
CA HIS A 30 -0.90 0.54 7.30
C HIS A 30 -1.03 -0.98 7.30
N ILE A 31 -0.42 -1.62 8.31
CA ILE A 31 -0.44 -3.08 8.40
C ILE A 31 -1.86 -3.64 8.49
N SER A 32 -2.80 -2.87 9.06
CA SER A 32 -4.18 -3.32 9.14
C SER A 32 -4.80 -3.52 7.75
N ALA A 33 -4.42 -2.68 6.78
CA ALA A 33 -4.89 -2.84 5.41
C ALA A 33 -4.29 -4.09 4.77
N VAL A 34 -3.04 -4.38 5.09
CA VAL A 34 -2.36 -5.59 4.60
C VAL A 34 -3.03 -6.83 5.16
N GLU A 35 -3.35 -6.81 6.45
CA GLU A 35 -4.02 -7.93 7.10
C GLU A 35 -5.43 -8.16 6.54
N LYS A 36 -6.17 -7.10 6.29
CA LYS A 36 -7.51 -7.20 5.71
C LYS A 36 -7.49 -7.83 4.33
N ALA A 37 -6.41 -7.66 3.62
CA ALA A 37 -6.25 -8.22 2.28
C ALA A 37 -5.73 -9.66 2.31
N ASN A 38 -5.55 -10.24 3.49
CA ASN A 38 -5.00 -11.59 3.68
C ASN A 38 -3.58 -11.70 3.13
N ILE A 39 -2.84 -10.62 3.21
CA ILE A 39 -1.44 -10.58 2.80
C ILE A 39 -0.57 -10.64 4.06
N ASN A 40 0.41 -11.50 4.07
CA ASN A 40 1.29 -11.64 5.25
C ASN A 40 2.20 -10.43 5.41
N SER A 41 2.77 -9.98 4.33
CA SER A 41 3.63 -8.80 4.34
C SER A 41 3.83 -8.33 2.90
N LEU A 42 4.31 -7.10 2.75
CA LEU A 42 4.62 -6.55 1.44
C LEU A 42 6.13 -6.54 1.26
N ASN A 43 6.57 -6.93 0.08
CA ASN A 43 7.99 -6.94 -0.25
C ASN A 43 8.34 -5.73 -1.10
N GLU A 44 9.54 -5.22 -0.92
CA GLU A 44 10.04 -4.10 -1.71
C GLU A 44 10.02 -4.47 -3.19
N GLY A 45 9.45 -3.59 -4.01
CA GLY A 45 9.34 -3.82 -5.45
C GLY A 45 8.13 -4.64 -5.87
N GLN A 46 7.31 -5.08 -4.93
CA GLN A 46 6.13 -5.87 -5.25
C GLN A 46 5.04 -5.00 -5.85
N LYS A 47 4.38 -5.50 -6.90
CA LYS A 47 3.30 -4.77 -7.55
C LYS A 47 1.96 -5.17 -7.00
N LEU A 48 1.05 -4.20 -6.89
CA LEU A 48 -0.27 -4.44 -6.34
C LEU A 48 -1.26 -3.39 -6.82
N GLU A 49 -2.54 -3.73 -6.63
CA GLU A 49 -3.63 -2.78 -6.83
C GLU A 49 -4.14 -2.35 -5.46
N PHE A 50 -4.67 -1.15 -5.38
CA PHE A 50 -5.20 -0.65 -4.12
C PHE A 50 -6.20 0.46 -4.38
N GLU A 51 -7.03 0.72 -3.36
CA GLU A 51 -7.93 1.86 -3.36
C GLU A 51 -7.31 2.97 -2.53
N LEU A 52 -7.56 4.21 -2.92
CA LEU A 52 -7.11 5.35 -2.15
C LEU A 52 -8.20 5.75 -1.18
N ALA A 53 -7.84 5.88 0.09
CA ALA A 53 -8.74 6.36 1.13
C ALA A 53 -8.14 7.60 1.76
N GLU A 54 -8.94 8.65 1.87
CA GLU A 54 -8.48 9.90 2.47
C GLU A 54 -9.14 10.08 3.82
N SER A 55 -8.34 10.34 4.84
CA SER A 55 -8.82 10.55 6.19
C SER A 55 -7.92 11.57 6.87
N ASN A 56 -8.53 12.59 7.47
CA ASN A 56 -7.80 13.64 8.18
C ASN A 56 -6.69 14.26 7.31
N SER A 57 -7.00 14.52 6.04
CA SER A 57 -6.07 15.11 5.07
C SER A 57 -4.89 14.19 4.72
N LYS A 58 -5.00 12.91 5.05
CA LYS A 58 -3.97 11.93 4.70
C LYS A 58 -4.55 10.88 3.77
N THR A 59 -3.79 10.52 2.75
CA THR A 59 -4.20 9.49 1.81
C THR A 59 -3.48 8.19 2.13
N SER A 60 -4.24 7.11 2.21
CA SER A 60 -3.67 5.80 2.48
C SER A 60 -4.23 4.77 1.52
N ALA A 61 -3.50 3.66 1.37
CA ALA A 61 -3.93 2.56 0.53
C ALA A 61 -4.78 1.58 1.34
N VAL A 62 -5.91 1.18 0.76
CA VAL A 62 -6.79 0.18 1.37
C VAL A 62 -7.19 -0.80 0.27
N ASP A 63 -7.84 -1.89 0.68
CA ASP A 63 -8.32 -2.91 -0.27
C ASP A 63 -7.20 -3.39 -1.20
N LEU A 64 -6.08 -3.77 -0.60
CA LEU A 64 -4.89 -4.19 -1.35
C LEU A 64 -5.11 -5.50 -2.07
N LYS A 65 -4.56 -5.61 -3.27
CA LYS A 65 -4.61 -6.84 -4.04
C LYS A 65 -3.28 -7.02 -4.76
N ILE A 66 -2.63 -8.15 -4.50
CA ILE A 66 -1.37 -8.45 -5.16
C ILE A 66 -1.62 -8.81 -6.62
N THR A 67 -0.92 -8.16 -7.54
CA THR A 67 -1.08 -8.41 -8.96
C THR A 67 0.09 -9.19 -9.54
N GLU A 68 1.11 -9.44 -8.75
CA GLU A 68 2.29 -10.15 -9.23
C GLU A 68 2.91 -10.98 -8.15
#